data_8526e9e05c9f11d4bca9670b23a67e53
#
_entry.id   8526e9e05c9f11d4bca9670b23a67e53
#
_cell.length_a   1.000
_cell.length_b   1.000
_cell.length_c   1.000
_cell.angle_alpha   90.00
_cell.angle_beta   90.00
_cell.angle_gamma   90.00
#
_symmetry.space_group_name_H-M   'P 1'
#
loop_
_entity.id
_entity.type
_entity.pdbx_description
1 polymer ?
#
loop_
_entity_poly.entity_id
_entity_poly.type
_entity_poly.pdbx_seq_one_letter_code
_entity_poly.pdbx_strand_id
1 'polypeptide(L)'
;MGAGGLIALSQFKYTRNKLLEVKDPGQGPSEAMRNKSWFKVHFVGEADGLHVWTEVAGGDPGYGETAKMLAESALCLAQDKDLPANYGVTTPGAGMGVALIERLNAAGITFRTI
;
A
#
# COMPACT_ATOMS: atom_id res chain seq x y z
N MET A 1 -21.29 -4.45 -15.04
CA MET A 1 -21.88 -5.43 -14.10
C MET A 1 -21.51 -5.00 -12.70
N GLY A 2 -22.51 -4.82 -11.79
CA GLY A 2 -22.24 -4.47 -10.40
C GLY A 2 -21.71 -5.68 -9.61
N ALA A 3 -21.06 -5.42 -8.48
CA ALA A 3 -20.49 -6.46 -7.58
C ALA A 3 -21.54 -7.55 -7.21
N GLY A 4 -22.80 -7.17 -7.02
CA GLY A 4 -23.89 -8.12 -6.73
C GLY A 4 -24.14 -9.16 -7.83
N GLY A 5 -23.98 -8.79 -9.09
CA GLY A 5 -24.10 -9.73 -10.21
C GLY A 5 -22.98 -10.78 -10.25
N LEU A 6 -21.75 -10.38 -9.92
CA LEU A 6 -20.61 -11.29 -9.83
C LEU A 6 -20.77 -12.28 -8.65
N ILE A 7 -21.27 -11.81 -7.50
CA ILE A 7 -21.55 -12.66 -6.33
C ILE A 7 -22.63 -13.69 -6.68
N ALA A 8 -23.70 -13.29 -7.34
CA ALA A 8 -24.77 -14.22 -7.75
C ALA A 8 -24.25 -15.29 -8.75
N LEU A 9 -23.43 -14.88 -9.73
CA LEU A 9 -22.82 -15.79 -10.70
C LEU A 9 -21.83 -16.77 -10.06
N SER A 10 -21.14 -16.36 -8.99
CA SER A 10 -20.18 -17.24 -8.29
C SER A 10 -20.82 -18.39 -7.51
N GLN A 11 -22.13 -18.34 -7.28
CA GLN A 11 -22.88 -19.41 -6.60
C GLN A 11 -23.04 -20.68 -7.49
N PHE A 12 -22.97 -20.54 -8.80
CA PHE A 12 -23.07 -21.66 -9.72
C PHE A 12 -21.68 -22.19 -10.07
N LYS A 13 -21.47 -23.50 -9.92
CA LYS A 13 -20.17 -24.16 -10.14
C LYS A 13 -19.58 -23.88 -11.53
N TYR A 14 -20.41 -23.87 -12.57
CA TYR A 14 -19.98 -23.62 -13.95
C TYR A 14 -19.48 -22.17 -14.14
N THR A 15 -20.23 -21.18 -13.72
CA THR A 15 -19.86 -19.79 -13.87
C THR A 15 -18.70 -19.41 -12.95
N ARG A 16 -18.65 -20.00 -11.74
CA ARG A 16 -17.51 -19.86 -10.83
C ARG A 16 -16.21 -20.34 -11.47
N ASN A 17 -16.22 -21.55 -12.09
CA ASN A 17 -15.02 -22.07 -12.75
C ASN A 17 -14.59 -21.17 -13.90
N LYS A 18 -15.52 -20.68 -14.74
CA LYS A 18 -15.19 -19.71 -15.78
C LYS A 18 -14.65 -18.38 -15.24
N LEU A 19 -15.13 -17.91 -14.10
CA LEU A 19 -14.59 -16.71 -13.45
C LEU A 19 -13.16 -16.93 -12.93
N LEU A 20 -12.85 -18.14 -12.45
CA LEU A 20 -11.50 -18.50 -12.00
C LEU A 20 -10.51 -18.69 -13.16
N GLU A 21 -10.99 -19.03 -14.36
CA GLU A 21 -10.18 -19.19 -15.59
C GLU A 21 -9.86 -17.83 -16.26
N VAL A 22 -10.49 -16.72 -15.85
CA VAL A 22 -10.25 -15.39 -16.48
C VAL A 22 -8.82 -14.91 -16.29
N LYS A 23 -8.15 -15.33 -15.21
CA LYS A 23 -6.73 -15.08 -14.98
C LYS A 23 -6.09 -16.29 -14.33
N ASP A 24 -4.94 -16.69 -14.83
CA ASP A 24 -4.14 -17.72 -14.19
C ASP A 24 -3.60 -17.24 -12.83
N PRO A 25 -3.48 -18.14 -11.84
CA PRO A 25 -2.82 -17.84 -10.60
C PRO A 25 -1.41 -17.26 -10.83
N GLY A 26 -1.10 -16.15 -10.17
CA GLY A 26 0.19 -15.46 -10.32
C GLY A 26 0.24 -14.41 -11.42
N GLN A 27 -0.75 -14.30 -12.29
CA GLN A 27 -0.87 -13.23 -13.27
C GLN A 27 -1.44 -11.97 -12.60
N GLY A 28 -0.56 -11.04 -12.23
CA GLY A 28 -0.92 -9.71 -11.78
C GLY A 28 -1.50 -8.83 -12.90
N PRO A 29 -1.78 -7.55 -12.63
CA PRO A 29 -2.15 -6.58 -13.65
C PRO A 29 -0.98 -6.35 -14.61
N SER A 30 -1.30 -6.04 -15.87
CA SER A 30 -0.27 -5.69 -16.86
C SER A 30 0.51 -4.43 -16.42
N GLU A 31 1.74 -4.28 -16.93
CA GLU A 31 2.54 -3.09 -16.67
C GLU A 31 1.79 -1.80 -17.04
N ALA A 32 1.10 -1.80 -18.17
CA ALA A 32 0.29 -0.66 -18.61
C ALA A 32 -0.86 -0.32 -17.64
N MET A 33 -1.42 -1.30 -16.95
CA MET A 33 -2.41 -1.08 -15.90
C MET A 33 -1.75 -0.54 -14.63
N ARG A 34 -0.62 -1.10 -14.21
CA ARG A 34 0.13 -0.63 -13.03
C ARG A 34 0.56 0.83 -13.20
N ASN A 35 1.09 1.19 -14.37
CA ASN A 35 1.53 2.55 -14.68
C ASN A 35 0.41 3.60 -14.70
N LYS A 36 -0.86 3.17 -14.81
CA LYS A 36 -2.04 4.04 -14.70
C LYS A 36 -2.66 4.05 -13.31
N SER A 37 -2.27 3.11 -12.46
CA SER A 37 -2.78 2.99 -11.11
C SER A 37 -2.10 4.00 -10.18
N TRP A 38 -2.86 4.51 -9.23
CA TRP A 38 -2.38 5.40 -8.19
C TRP A 38 -3.22 5.22 -6.93
N PHE A 39 -2.70 5.67 -5.80
CA PHE A 39 -3.45 5.75 -4.57
C PHE A 39 -3.22 7.09 -3.87
N LYS A 40 -4.21 7.46 -3.08
CA LYS A 40 -4.16 8.63 -2.20
C LYS A 40 -4.99 8.30 -0.95
N VAL A 41 -4.38 8.49 0.21
CA VAL A 41 -5.03 8.26 1.50
C VAL A 41 -4.89 9.52 2.33
N HIS A 42 -5.99 10.00 2.88
CA HIS A 42 -6.01 11.09 3.82
C HIS A 42 -6.21 10.56 5.23
N PHE A 43 -5.44 11.09 6.15
CA PHE A 43 -5.57 10.82 7.57
C PHE A 43 -5.94 12.12 8.28
N VAL A 44 -6.78 11.99 9.29
CA VAL A 44 -7.15 13.09 10.18
C VAL A 44 -6.75 12.70 11.59
N GLY A 45 -5.85 13.46 12.17
CA GLY A 45 -5.54 13.41 13.60
C GLY A 45 -6.35 14.48 14.34
N GLU A 46 -6.96 14.12 15.45
CA GLU A 46 -7.69 15.05 16.30
C GLU A 46 -7.19 14.94 17.74
N ALA A 47 -6.83 16.08 18.32
CA ALA A 47 -6.47 16.20 19.74
C ALA A 47 -6.83 17.60 20.24
N ASP A 48 -7.49 17.69 21.39
CA ASP A 48 -7.87 18.94 22.07
C ASP A 48 -8.60 19.95 21.16
N GLY A 49 -9.45 19.45 20.25
CA GLY A 49 -10.20 20.27 19.29
C GLY A 49 -9.37 20.77 18.10
N LEU A 50 -8.12 20.39 18.01
CA LEU A 50 -7.25 20.67 16.87
C LEU A 50 -7.30 19.48 15.88
N HIS A 51 -7.29 19.80 14.59
CA HIS A 51 -7.24 18.81 13.52
C HIS A 51 -5.96 18.96 12.71
N VAL A 52 -5.29 17.85 12.44
CA VAL A 52 -4.15 17.78 11.52
C VAL A 52 -4.52 16.83 10.39
N TRP A 53 -4.42 17.30 9.17
CA TRP A 53 -4.66 16.52 7.99
C TRP A 53 -3.34 16.12 7.34
N THR A 54 -3.21 14.86 6.99
CA THR A 54 -2.05 14.36 6.26
C THR A 54 -2.49 13.55 5.05
N GLU A 55 -1.67 13.55 4.02
CA GLU A 55 -1.87 12.80 2.79
C GLU A 55 -0.69 11.87 2.53
N VAL A 56 -0.99 10.64 2.16
CA VAL A 56 -0.03 9.70 1.60
C VAL A 56 -0.48 9.33 0.20
N ALA A 57 0.39 9.48 -0.81
CA ALA A 57 0.07 9.20 -2.19
C ALA A 57 1.24 8.55 -2.94
N GLY A 58 0.91 7.74 -3.92
CA GLY A 58 1.89 7.04 -4.77
C GLY A 58 1.25 6.43 -6.00
N GLY A 59 2.02 5.63 -6.72
CA GLY A 59 1.60 4.90 -7.91
C GLY A 59 0.76 3.65 -7.61
N ASP A 60 1.07 2.54 -8.25
CA ASP A 60 0.33 1.28 -8.10
C ASP A 60 0.46 0.68 -6.69
N PRO A 61 -0.63 0.69 -5.88
CA PRO A 61 -0.54 0.21 -4.50
C PRO A 61 -0.45 -1.31 -4.38
N GLY A 62 -0.83 -2.03 -5.43
CA GLY A 62 -0.94 -3.49 -5.40
C GLY A 62 0.40 -4.20 -5.56
N TYR A 63 1.26 -3.69 -6.41
CA TYR A 63 2.54 -4.34 -6.75
C TYR A 63 3.71 -3.36 -6.68
N GLY A 64 3.67 -2.27 -7.45
CA GLY A 64 4.79 -1.33 -7.59
C GLY A 64 5.19 -0.68 -6.27
N GLU A 65 4.26 0.01 -5.63
CA GLU A 65 4.55 0.72 -4.40
C GLU A 65 4.69 -0.23 -3.19
N THR A 66 3.98 -1.36 -3.19
CA THR A 66 4.16 -2.38 -2.14
C THR A 66 5.57 -2.98 -2.17
N ALA A 67 6.10 -3.30 -3.36
CA ALA A 67 7.48 -3.79 -3.49
C ALA A 67 8.50 -2.73 -3.05
N LYS A 68 8.27 -1.46 -3.43
CA LYS A 68 9.09 -0.31 -3.01
C LYS A 68 9.07 -0.12 -1.49
N MET A 69 7.89 -0.14 -0.87
CA MET A 69 7.76 -0.03 0.59
C MET A 69 8.52 -1.14 1.32
N LEU A 70 8.44 -2.38 0.82
CA LEU A 70 9.16 -3.50 1.40
C LEU A 70 10.68 -3.33 1.26
N ALA A 71 11.16 -2.95 0.07
CA ALA A 71 12.59 -2.75 -0.19
C ALA A 71 13.17 -1.60 0.66
N GLU A 72 12.50 -0.45 0.70
CA GLU A 72 12.95 0.70 1.49
C GLU A 72 12.90 0.42 2.99
N SER A 73 11.92 -0.35 3.47
CA SER A 73 11.88 -0.79 4.87
C SER A 73 13.06 -1.70 5.22
N ALA A 74 13.41 -2.63 4.34
CA ALA A 74 14.58 -3.51 4.53
C ALA A 74 15.89 -2.72 4.54
N LEU A 75 16.05 -1.77 3.61
CA LEU A 75 17.21 -0.88 3.55
C LEU A 75 17.30 0.04 4.77
N CYS A 76 16.17 0.58 5.23
CA CYS A 76 16.07 1.40 6.42
C CYS A 76 16.62 0.63 7.65
N LEU A 77 16.11 -0.57 7.89
CA LEU A 77 16.56 -1.42 8.99
C LEU A 77 18.05 -1.85 8.90
N ALA A 78 18.56 -1.99 7.67
CA ALA A 78 19.92 -2.46 7.45
C ALA A 78 20.98 -1.35 7.50
N GLN A 79 20.64 -0.12 7.16
CA GLN A 79 21.60 0.95 6.90
C GLN A 79 21.45 2.17 7.82
N ASP A 80 20.22 2.49 8.26
CA ASP A 80 19.98 3.69 9.05
C ASP A 80 20.34 3.46 10.53
N LYS A 81 20.94 4.47 11.14
CA LYS A 81 21.51 4.35 12.48
C LYS A 81 20.63 4.94 13.57
N ASP A 82 19.82 5.94 13.21
CA ASP A 82 19.01 6.71 14.15
C ASP A 82 17.54 6.24 14.16
N LEU A 83 17.35 4.92 14.24
CA LEU A 83 16.03 4.32 14.32
C LEU A 83 15.48 4.36 15.75
N PRO A 84 14.13 4.43 15.92
CA PRO A 84 13.53 4.29 17.24
C PRO A 84 13.95 3.01 17.95
N ALA A 85 14.24 3.09 19.26
CA ALA A 85 14.67 1.94 20.06
C ALA A 85 13.49 1.01 20.39
N ASN A 86 12.80 0.52 19.37
CA ASN A 86 11.68 -0.44 19.46
C ASN A 86 12.09 -1.77 18.82
N TYR A 87 12.04 -2.84 19.59
CA TYR A 87 12.49 -4.16 19.18
C TYR A 87 11.36 -5.19 19.26
N GLY A 88 11.52 -6.31 18.54
CA GLY A 88 10.56 -7.40 18.50
C GLY A 88 9.50 -7.22 17.41
N VAL A 89 8.28 -7.70 17.66
CA VAL A 89 7.16 -7.56 16.72
C VAL A 89 6.55 -6.18 16.86
N THR A 90 6.79 -5.32 15.89
CA THR A 90 6.37 -3.92 15.91
C THR A 90 5.84 -3.48 14.53
N THR A 91 5.19 -2.32 14.46
CA THR A 91 4.75 -1.73 13.19
C THR A 91 5.91 -0.98 12.52
N PRO A 92 5.91 -0.83 11.18
CA PRO A 92 6.92 -0.04 10.46
C PRO A 92 7.08 1.38 11.01
N GLY A 93 5.98 2.05 11.34
CA GLY A 93 6.02 3.40 11.91
C GLY A 93 6.68 3.47 13.28
N ALA A 94 6.43 2.48 14.15
CA ALA A 94 7.05 2.43 15.48
C ALA A 94 8.52 1.98 15.43
N GLY A 95 8.90 1.12 14.48
CA GLY A 95 10.26 0.58 14.37
C GLY A 95 11.23 1.44 13.56
N MET A 96 10.72 2.22 12.61
CA MET A 96 11.55 3.00 11.67
C MET A 96 11.24 4.50 11.67
N GLY A 97 10.04 4.90 12.10
CA GLY A 97 9.67 6.30 12.30
C GLY A 97 9.88 7.18 11.06
N VAL A 98 10.46 8.36 11.31
CA VAL A 98 10.71 9.40 10.29
C VAL A 98 11.70 8.93 9.22
N ALA A 99 12.68 8.11 9.58
CA ALA A 99 13.69 7.60 8.63
C ALA A 99 13.03 6.85 7.45
N LEU A 100 12.03 6.01 7.72
CA LEU A 100 11.29 5.35 6.66
C LEU A 100 10.46 6.34 5.81
N ILE A 101 9.86 7.36 6.43
CA ILE A 101 9.10 8.40 5.69
C ILE A 101 10.03 9.13 4.71
N GLU A 102 11.22 9.50 5.13
CA GLU A 102 12.21 10.19 4.28
C GLU A 102 12.64 9.31 3.11
N ARG A 103 12.91 8.02 3.34
CA ARG A 103 13.24 7.05 2.29
C ARG A 103 12.09 6.89 1.29
N LEU A 104 10.88 6.70 1.77
CA LEU A 104 9.71 6.54 0.91
C LEU A 104 9.41 7.80 0.09
N ASN A 105 9.60 9.00 0.67
CA ASN A 105 9.49 10.26 -0.07
C ASN A 105 10.56 10.34 -1.17
N ALA A 106 11.80 10.00 -0.88
CA ALA A 106 12.87 9.94 -1.87
C ALA A 106 12.59 8.91 -2.98
N ALA A 107 11.90 7.81 -2.65
CA ALA A 107 11.48 6.77 -3.58
C ALA A 107 10.17 7.10 -4.35
N GLY A 108 9.55 8.27 -4.09
CA GLY A 108 8.38 8.77 -4.82
C GLY A 108 7.01 8.43 -4.23
N ILE A 109 6.95 7.90 -2.99
CA ILE A 109 5.72 7.81 -2.21
C ILE A 109 5.67 9.04 -1.32
N THR A 110 4.74 9.94 -1.56
CA THR A 110 4.69 11.23 -0.86
C THR A 110 3.95 11.15 0.47
N PHE A 111 4.52 11.73 1.50
CA PHE A 111 3.90 11.97 2.81
C PHE A 111 3.92 13.47 3.07
N ARG A 112 2.77 14.09 3.28
CA ARG A 112 2.67 15.53 3.52
C ARG A 112 1.53 15.90 4.45
N THR A 113 1.70 16.99 5.18
CA THR A 113 0.60 17.70 5.89
C THR A 113 -0.12 18.62 4.90
N ILE A 114 -1.44 18.67 4.93
CA ILE A 114 -2.31 19.44 4.04
C ILE A 114 -3.28 20.29 4.83
#